data_67a44963450f4fc78f4b58b481ac11d5
#
_entry.id   67a44963450f4fc78f4b58b481ac11d5
#
_cell.length_a   1.000
_cell.length_b   1.000
_cell.length_c   1.000
_cell.angle_alpha   90.00
_cell.angle_beta   90.00
_cell.angle_gamma   90.00
#
_symmetry.space_group_name_H-M   'P 1'
#
loop_
_entity.id
_entity.type
_entity.pdbx_description
1 polymer ?
#
loop_
_entity_poly.entity_id
_entity_poly.type
_entity_poly.pdbx_seq_one_letter_code
_entity_poly.pdbx_strand_id
1 'polypeptide(L)'
;MRRTVVVMVAALATSLAAAWPASGAPERAPESQQALADVNGDGFDDLAVGAPEEDVGTLINAGAVNALYGSATGLQTSGDLFMQGSGGVAGSLEAGDRFGAAIAKGDFDADGFLDVAVGAPGEDVGAVNAAGAVNILAGTAGGLSGGPLFTQDNPEPVDQFGAVLAAGDYNGDGFFDLAVGAPTEDVGATGDAGAVTVLFGGPGGLTTAGHQTLVQGGGGISGAAEGSDLFGAALASAIMAGDDVHDLVVGAPGENLGATVDAGAVNVLAGSGAGLVNGSLLTQGNPETDDAFGAAVATGDFDDTDGDDVAAGAPGETVNGRQSAGAVSVFNGSPGGLANERLLFQGTASIPGSPETEDLFGEAVAPTDSNGIGQWDLAIGAPGEDVGPDQNAGAVNLLAGSATGPSGGSLVLQTNPEDLDRFGAAFAGGFFLHDFDNNGFFDLAVGAPGETVGTRLLAGAVSVFEASGGPGGVVAPGPVFTQGGGGLGGTAETLDEFGFALE
;
A
#
# COMPACT_ATOMS: atom_id res chain seq x y z
N MET A 1 77.21 25.33 -19.32
CA MET A 1 76.21 24.28 -19.04
C MET A 1 75.52 24.54 -17.74
N ARG A 2 74.39 25.21 -17.76
CA ARG A 2 73.57 25.41 -16.54
C ARG A 2 72.34 24.50 -16.66
N ARG A 3 72.19 23.58 -15.72
CA ARG A 3 71.02 22.74 -15.61
C ARG A 3 69.94 23.51 -14.85
N THR A 4 68.82 23.78 -15.51
CA THR A 4 67.60 24.31 -14.92
C THR A 4 66.82 23.15 -14.29
N VAL A 5 66.66 23.22 -12.96
CA VAL A 5 65.79 22.32 -12.22
C VAL A 5 64.38 22.94 -12.20
N VAL A 6 63.45 22.25 -12.84
CA VAL A 6 62.02 22.64 -12.76
C VAL A 6 61.46 21.94 -11.48
N VAL A 7 61.06 22.74 -10.50
CA VAL A 7 60.32 22.28 -9.35
C VAL A 7 58.84 22.35 -9.70
N MET A 8 58.20 21.18 -9.82
CA MET A 8 56.74 21.10 -9.87
C MET A 8 56.21 21.27 -8.47
N VAL A 9 55.49 22.35 -8.21
CA VAL A 9 54.68 22.53 -6.98
C VAL A 9 53.32 21.88 -7.29
N ALA A 10 53.08 20.73 -6.66
CA ALA A 10 51.75 20.13 -6.61
C ALA A 10 50.95 20.92 -5.58
N ALA A 11 49.94 21.65 -6.04
CA ALA A 11 48.93 22.26 -5.16
C ALA A 11 47.98 21.13 -4.62
N LEU A 12 48.13 20.81 -3.36
CA LEU A 12 47.15 20.04 -2.62
C LEU A 12 45.88 20.88 -2.43
N ALA A 13 44.84 20.64 -3.22
CA ALA A 13 43.50 21.10 -2.91
C ALA A 13 42.96 20.26 -1.75
N THR A 14 43.07 20.74 -0.53
CA THR A 14 42.31 20.21 0.61
C THR A 14 40.86 20.72 0.46
N SER A 15 40.00 19.88 -0.07
CA SER A 15 38.58 20.06 0.11
C SER A 15 38.26 19.82 1.58
N LEU A 16 37.94 20.93 2.32
CA LEU A 16 37.23 20.79 3.57
C LEU A 16 35.86 20.21 3.26
N ALA A 17 35.74 18.92 3.29
CA ALA A 17 34.47 18.29 3.58
C ALA A 17 34.10 18.70 4.99
N ALA A 18 33.09 19.56 5.15
CA ALA A 18 32.46 19.80 6.42
C ALA A 18 31.95 18.42 6.88
N ALA A 19 32.65 17.84 7.86
CA ALA A 19 32.13 16.70 8.59
C ALA A 19 30.87 17.20 9.29
N TRP A 20 29.72 16.76 8.84
CA TRP A 20 28.51 16.80 9.63
C TRP A 20 28.84 16.10 10.96
N PRO A 21 28.42 16.64 12.11
CA PRO A 21 28.53 15.88 13.33
C PRO A 21 27.74 14.61 13.08
N ALA A 22 28.35 13.47 13.33
CA ALA A 22 27.62 12.23 13.51
C ALA A 22 26.72 12.44 14.73
N SER A 23 25.52 12.96 14.51
CA SER A 23 24.40 12.67 15.37
C SER A 23 24.27 11.17 15.24
N GLY A 24 24.52 10.41 16.31
CA GLY A 24 24.11 9.02 16.32
C GLY A 24 22.64 9.06 15.91
N ALA A 25 22.34 8.56 14.72
CA ALA A 25 20.96 8.23 14.39
C ALA A 25 20.46 7.41 15.59
N PRO A 26 19.29 7.70 16.16
CA PRO A 26 18.70 6.75 17.07
C PRO A 26 18.69 5.42 16.31
N GLU A 27 19.29 4.37 16.89
CA GLU A 27 19.09 3.02 16.36
C GLU A 27 17.57 2.93 16.17
N ARG A 28 17.13 2.60 14.92
CA ARG A 28 15.73 2.25 14.66
C ARG A 28 15.28 1.38 15.84
N ALA A 29 14.18 1.73 16.47
CA ALA A 29 13.67 0.93 17.58
C ALA A 29 13.63 -0.53 17.10
N PRO A 30 14.15 -1.49 17.90
CA PRO A 30 14.09 -2.89 17.47
C PRO A 30 12.66 -3.21 17.07
N GLU A 31 12.49 -3.98 16.01
CA GLU A 31 11.19 -4.31 15.37
C GLU A 31 10.10 -4.77 16.35
N SER A 32 10.50 -5.28 17.53
CA SER A 32 9.62 -5.53 18.68
C SER A 32 8.96 -4.28 19.31
N GLN A 33 9.18 -3.08 18.78
CA GLN A 33 8.56 -1.82 19.20
C GLN A 33 7.87 -1.08 18.04
N GLN A 34 7.67 -1.73 16.89
CA GLN A 34 6.78 -1.20 15.86
C GLN A 34 5.38 -1.08 16.48
N ALA A 35 4.70 0.04 16.23
CA ALA A 35 3.35 0.24 16.74
C ALA A 35 2.48 -0.92 16.28
N LEU A 36 1.77 -1.56 17.22
CA LEU A 36 0.83 -2.62 16.90
C LEU A 36 -0.27 -2.07 16.00
N ALA A 37 -0.75 -2.88 15.06
CA ALA A 37 -1.92 -2.56 14.24
C ALA A 37 -3.23 -2.74 15.06
N ASP A 38 -3.20 -2.34 16.32
CA ASP A 38 -4.18 -2.57 17.38
C ASP A 38 -5.12 -1.36 17.50
N VAL A 39 -6.37 -1.52 17.07
CA VAL A 39 -7.38 -0.44 17.10
C VAL A 39 -8.17 -0.41 18.43
N ASN A 40 -8.00 -1.45 19.29
CA ASN A 40 -8.76 -1.57 20.53
C ASN A 40 -7.88 -1.53 21.80
N GLY A 41 -6.55 -1.56 21.66
CA GLY A 41 -5.59 -1.47 22.76
C GLY A 41 -5.48 -2.73 23.59
N ASP A 42 -5.83 -3.90 23.04
CA ASP A 42 -5.80 -5.17 23.79
C ASP A 42 -4.46 -5.93 23.65
N GLY A 43 -3.57 -5.43 22.78
CA GLY A 43 -2.22 -5.92 22.56
C GLY A 43 -2.10 -6.99 21.47
N PHE A 44 -3.13 -7.16 20.66
CA PHE A 44 -3.13 -7.98 19.45
C PHE A 44 -3.47 -7.12 18.24
N ASP A 45 -2.84 -7.40 17.12
CA ASP A 45 -3.14 -6.66 15.90
C ASP A 45 -4.51 -7.05 15.35
N ASP A 46 -5.21 -6.05 14.83
CA ASP A 46 -6.56 -6.18 14.28
C ASP A 46 -6.51 -6.04 12.75
N LEU A 47 -7.53 -6.54 12.05
CA LEU A 47 -7.65 -6.47 10.60
C LEU A 47 -8.94 -5.80 10.17
N ALA A 48 -8.85 -4.78 9.33
CA ALA A 48 -9.99 -4.21 8.63
C ALA A 48 -10.08 -4.80 7.21
N VAL A 49 -11.26 -5.24 6.80
CA VAL A 49 -11.51 -5.91 5.52
C VAL A 49 -12.62 -5.19 4.77
N GLY A 50 -12.29 -4.68 3.59
CA GLY A 50 -13.24 -4.02 2.69
C GLY A 50 -14.02 -5.01 1.82
N ALA A 51 -15.28 -4.67 1.60
CA ALA A 51 -16.21 -5.27 0.65
C ALA A 51 -16.91 -4.13 -0.12
N PRO A 52 -16.24 -3.48 -1.07
CA PRO A 52 -16.76 -2.27 -1.70
C PRO A 52 -17.98 -2.50 -2.57
N GLU A 53 -18.16 -3.70 -3.06
CA GLU A 53 -19.30 -4.07 -3.90
C GLU A 53 -20.48 -4.67 -3.09
N GLU A 54 -20.40 -4.67 -1.74
CA GLU A 54 -21.51 -5.16 -0.87
C GLU A 54 -22.81 -4.42 -1.15
N ASP A 55 -23.87 -5.20 -1.40
CA ASP A 55 -25.23 -4.70 -1.58
C ASP A 55 -25.90 -4.52 -0.21
N VAL A 56 -26.29 -3.31 0.15
CA VAL A 56 -27.01 -3.06 1.40
C VAL A 56 -28.51 -2.89 1.15
N GLY A 57 -29.23 -3.96 1.29
CA GLY A 57 -30.66 -4.03 1.02
C GLY A 57 -31.03 -3.92 -0.46
N THR A 58 -31.32 -2.72 -0.98
CA THR A 58 -31.59 -2.47 -2.41
C THR A 58 -30.56 -1.52 -3.03
N LEU A 59 -29.58 -1.12 -2.26
CA LEU A 59 -28.50 -0.24 -2.70
C LEU A 59 -27.34 -1.11 -3.18
N ILE A 60 -27.14 -1.14 -4.48
CA ILE A 60 -26.12 -1.95 -5.13
C ILE A 60 -24.78 -1.28 -4.95
N ASN A 61 -23.72 -2.05 -4.56
CA ASN A 61 -22.36 -1.58 -4.41
C ASN A 61 -22.25 -0.38 -3.44
N ALA A 62 -23.01 -0.39 -2.36
CA ALA A 62 -22.91 0.63 -1.33
C ALA A 62 -21.65 0.47 -0.49
N GLY A 63 -21.20 -0.77 -0.36
CA GLY A 63 -19.99 -1.15 0.32
C GLY A 63 -20.08 -1.28 1.83
N ALA A 64 -19.13 -2.02 2.39
CA ALA A 64 -19.01 -2.28 3.82
C ALA A 64 -17.55 -2.55 4.24
N VAL A 65 -17.28 -2.39 5.54
CA VAL A 65 -16.00 -2.79 6.15
C VAL A 65 -16.28 -3.69 7.35
N ASN A 66 -15.59 -4.82 7.42
CA ASN A 66 -15.56 -5.69 8.58
C ASN A 66 -14.26 -5.46 9.37
N ALA A 67 -14.37 -5.18 10.67
CA ALA A 67 -13.23 -5.18 11.58
C ALA A 67 -13.16 -6.53 12.30
N LEU A 68 -12.02 -7.21 12.20
CA LEU A 68 -11.73 -8.47 12.89
C LEU A 68 -10.67 -8.20 13.95
N TYR A 69 -10.95 -8.62 15.18
CA TYR A 69 -10.05 -8.35 16.30
C TYR A 69 -9.11 -9.54 16.55
N GLY A 70 -7.85 -9.23 16.84
CA GLY A 70 -6.83 -10.19 17.21
C GLY A 70 -7.07 -10.87 18.56
N SER A 71 -6.32 -11.92 18.82
CA SER A 71 -6.34 -12.62 20.12
C SER A 71 -5.16 -13.59 20.21
N ALA A 72 -4.85 -14.10 21.39
CA ALA A 72 -3.81 -15.13 21.59
C ALA A 72 -3.98 -16.42 20.76
N THR A 73 -4.97 -16.49 19.90
CA THR A 73 -5.24 -17.60 18.97
C THR A 73 -5.45 -17.10 17.54
N GLY A 74 -4.91 -15.93 17.21
CA GLY A 74 -5.09 -15.25 15.94
C GLY A 74 -6.41 -14.46 15.86
N LEU A 75 -6.78 -14.05 14.65
CA LEU A 75 -8.00 -13.27 14.40
C LEU A 75 -9.26 -14.01 14.83
N GLN A 76 -10.15 -13.29 15.47
CA GLN A 76 -11.47 -13.82 15.90
C GLN A 76 -12.40 -13.95 14.70
N THR A 77 -13.27 -14.95 14.70
CA THR A 77 -14.25 -15.18 13.63
C THR A 77 -15.49 -14.28 13.73
N SER A 78 -15.60 -13.46 14.79
CA SER A 78 -16.65 -12.46 14.96
C SER A 78 -16.02 -11.08 14.92
N GLY A 79 -16.65 -10.14 14.22
CA GLY A 79 -16.16 -8.77 14.07
C GLY A 79 -17.32 -7.78 14.00
N ASP A 80 -16.97 -6.50 13.89
CA ASP A 80 -17.92 -5.42 13.70
C ASP A 80 -18.08 -5.08 12.21
N LEU A 81 -19.30 -4.75 11.81
CA LEU A 81 -19.64 -4.33 10.46
C LEU A 81 -19.94 -2.83 10.42
N PHE A 82 -19.23 -2.10 9.57
CA PHE A 82 -19.38 -0.67 9.37
C PHE A 82 -19.90 -0.36 7.97
N MET A 83 -20.82 0.60 7.90
CA MET A 83 -21.42 1.14 6.67
C MET A 83 -21.74 2.61 6.88
N GLN A 84 -21.70 3.40 5.85
CA GLN A 84 -22.11 4.81 5.94
C GLN A 84 -23.53 4.96 6.50
N GLY A 85 -23.77 6.03 7.24
CA GLY A 85 -25.06 6.31 7.87
C GLY A 85 -25.49 5.38 8.99
N SER A 86 -24.64 4.42 9.41
CA SER A 86 -24.90 3.46 10.48
C SER A 86 -23.81 3.53 11.54
N GLY A 87 -24.13 3.21 12.81
CA GLY A 87 -23.12 3.10 13.87
C GLY A 87 -22.32 4.37 14.17
N GLY A 88 -22.80 5.56 13.75
CA GLY A 88 -22.07 6.81 13.89
C GLY A 88 -21.15 7.14 12.72
N VAL A 89 -21.02 6.27 11.73
CA VAL A 89 -20.29 6.53 10.48
C VAL A 89 -21.02 7.63 9.70
N ALA A 90 -20.33 8.73 9.42
CA ALA A 90 -20.90 9.85 8.70
C ALA A 90 -21.18 9.51 7.23
N GLY A 91 -22.00 10.29 6.54
CA GLY A 91 -22.43 10.06 5.16
C GLY A 91 -23.84 9.47 5.09
N SER A 92 -24.32 9.27 3.89
CA SER A 92 -25.56 8.59 3.57
C SER A 92 -25.24 7.35 2.78
N LEU A 93 -25.83 6.25 3.10
CA LEU A 93 -25.64 5.02 2.34
C LEU A 93 -26.35 5.16 0.99
N GLU A 94 -25.62 5.16 -0.10
CA GLU A 94 -26.10 5.31 -1.47
C GLU A 94 -25.59 4.15 -2.37
N ALA A 95 -26.20 3.99 -3.52
CA ALA A 95 -25.76 2.95 -4.44
C ALA A 95 -24.50 3.41 -5.20
N GLY A 96 -23.47 2.60 -5.21
CA GLY A 96 -22.22 2.89 -5.89
C GLY A 96 -21.18 3.63 -5.07
N ASP A 97 -21.42 3.91 -3.78
CA ASP A 97 -20.46 4.60 -2.89
C ASP A 97 -19.16 3.82 -2.74
N ARG A 98 -19.24 2.48 -2.78
CA ARG A 98 -18.08 1.58 -2.67
C ARG A 98 -17.27 1.79 -1.38
N PHE A 99 -17.98 2.03 -0.25
CA PHE A 99 -17.35 2.17 1.05
C PHE A 99 -16.51 0.94 1.40
N GLY A 100 -15.24 1.12 1.70
CA GLY A 100 -14.29 0.02 1.91
C GLY A 100 -13.42 -0.30 0.69
N ALA A 101 -13.43 0.55 -0.36
CA ALA A 101 -12.56 0.37 -1.52
C ALA A 101 -11.07 0.61 -1.20
N ALA A 102 -10.78 1.41 -0.20
CA ALA A 102 -9.43 1.62 0.34
C ALA A 102 -9.48 1.74 1.86
N ILE A 103 -8.45 1.29 2.53
CA ILE A 103 -8.32 1.32 3.98
C ILE A 103 -6.89 1.76 4.34
N ALA A 104 -6.74 2.54 5.40
CA ALA A 104 -5.45 2.87 6.00
C ALA A 104 -5.61 3.08 7.51
N LYS A 105 -4.61 2.69 8.31
CA LYS A 105 -4.59 2.87 9.77
C LYS A 105 -3.62 3.97 10.17
N GLY A 106 -3.95 4.71 11.23
CA GLY A 106 -3.08 5.71 11.84
C GLY A 106 -3.69 6.30 13.10
N ASP A 107 -2.87 6.67 14.08
CA ASP A 107 -3.30 7.39 15.27
C ASP A 107 -3.38 8.89 14.93
N PHE A 108 -4.53 9.32 14.37
CA PHE A 108 -4.69 10.68 13.84
C PHE A 108 -4.87 11.75 14.91
N ASP A 109 -5.20 11.35 16.17
CA ASP A 109 -5.39 12.28 17.30
C ASP A 109 -4.41 12.04 18.46
N ALA A 110 -3.51 11.07 18.34
CA ALA A 110 -2.51 10.65 19.32
C ALA A 110 -3.12 10.26 20.67
N ASP A 111 -4.28 9.58 20.65
CA ASP A 111 -4.93 9.07 21.84
C ASP A 111 -4.44 7.67 22.27
N GLY A 112 -3.63 7.02 21.41
CA GLY A 112 -2.98 5.73 21.62
C GLY A 112 -3.76 4.53 21.10
N PHE A 113 -4.86 4.75 20.37
CA PHE A 113 -5.57 3.74 19.59
C PHE A 113 -5.44 4.06 18.11
N LEU A 114 -5.25 3.06 17.27
CA LEU A 114 -5.24 3.32 15.84
C LEU A 114 -6.67 3.56 15.33
N ASP A 115 -6.83 4.64 14.57
CA ASP A 115 -8.01 4.91 13.79
C ASP A 115 -7.93 4.20 12.44
N VAL A 116 -9.07 4.01 11.78
CA VAL A 116 -9.15 3.44 10.43
C VAL A 116 -9.79 4.46 9.49
N ALA A 117 -9.04 4.88 8.48
CA ALA A 117 -9.56 5.65 7.36
C ALA A 117 -10.12 4.69 6.30
N VAL A 118 -11.33 4.98 5.80
CA VAL A 118 -12.06 4.15 4.85
C VAL A 118 -12.48 5.00 3.66
N GLY A 119 -12.04 4.62 2.47
CA GLY A 119 -12.40 5.27 1.22
C GLY A 119 -13.78 4.83 0.71
N ALA A 120 -14.50 5.78 0.16
CA ALA A 120 -15.75 5.61 -0.57
C ALA A 120 -15.66 6.42 -1.89
N PRO A 121 -14.89 5.92 -2.89
CA PRO A 121 -14.58 6.68 -4.11
C PRO A 121 -15.81 6.95 -4.99
N GLY A 122 -16.89 6.25 -4.78
CA GLY A 122 -18.14 6.46 -5.48
C GLY A 122 -19.11 7.43 -4.80
N GLU A 123 -18.79 7.94 -3.61
CA GLU A 123 -19.66 8.88 -2.86
C GLU A 123 -20.03 10.12 -3.68
N ASP A 124 -21.32 10.44 -3.69
CA ASP A 124 -21.84 11.66 -4.31
C ASP A 124 -21.70 12.86 -3.38
N VAL A 125 -20.94 13.89 -3.74
CA VAL A 125 -20.79 15.10 -2.96
C VAL A 125 -21.81 16.13 -3.39
N GLY A 126 -22.95 16.13 -2.75
CA GLY A 126 -24.09 17.00 -3.08
C GLY A 126 -24.72 16.64 -4.43
N ALA A 127 -24.36 17.34 -5.52
CA ALA A 127 -24.85 17.04 -6.87
C ALA A 127 -23.73 16.56 -7.80
N VAL A 128 -22.57 16.31 -7.26
CA VAL A 128 -21.38 15.87 -7.99
C VAL A 128 -21.26 14.36 -7.81
N ASN A 129 -21.45 13.61 -8.88
CA ASN A 129 -21.49 12.15 -8.83
C ASN A 129 -20.08 11.55 -8.72
N ALA A 130 -19.91 10.55 -7.87
CA ALA A 130 -18.67 9.82 -7.68
C ALA A 130 -17.44 10.73 -7.50
N ALA A 131 -17.62 11.85 -6.79
CA ALA A 131 -16.50 12.72 -6.42
C ALA A 131 -15.62 12.08 -5.35
N GLY A 132 -16.20 11.18 -4.56
CA GLY A 132 -15.54 10.42 -3.54
C GLY A 132 -15.43 11.09 -2.18
N ALA A 133 -15.22 10.26 -1.16
CA ALA A 133 -15.07 10.68 0.22
C ALA A 133 -14.20 9.70 1.02
N VAL A 134 -13.77 10.15 2.20
CA VAL A 134 -13.09 9.32 3.19
C VAL A 134 -13.81 9.42 4.53
N ASN A 135 -14.13 8.30 5.13
CA ASN A 135 -14.66 8.21 6.49
C ASN A 135 -13.55 7.81 7.47
N ILE A 136 -13.62 8.31 8.69
CA ILE A 136 -12.76 7.84 9.77
C ILE A 136 -13.59 6.99 10.74
N LEU A 137 -13.08 5.84 11.09
CA LEU A 137 -13.54 5.01 12.19
C LEU A 137 -12.54 5.20 13.33
N ALA A 138 -12.97 5.79 14.43
CA ALA A 138 -12.08 6.08 15.55
C ALA A 138 -11.82 4.84 16.39
N GLY A 139 -10.55 4.58 16.69
CA GLY A 139 -10.11 3.53 17.62
C GLY A 139 -10.52 3.85 19.05
N THR A 140 -10.88 2.86 19.83
CA THR A 140 -11.22 3.01 21.25
C THR A 140 -11.00 1.70 22.00
N ALA A 141 -10.87 1.72 23.31
CA ALA A 141 -10.82 0.51 24.14
C ALA A 141 -12.04 -0.44 23.98
N GLY A 142 -13.02 -0.08 23.21
CA GLY A 142 -14.19 -0.91 22.88
C GLY A 142 -14.21 -1.41 21.44
N GLY A 143 -13.15 -1.18 20.68
CA GLY A 143 -13.06 -1.37 19.23
C GLY A 143 -13.35 -0.09 18.47
N LEU A 144 -13.57 -0.21 17.17
CA LEU A 144 -13.81 0.93 16.28
C LEU A 144 -15.19 1.57 16.54
N SER A 145 -15.27 2.87 16.33
CA SER A 145 -16.52 3.64 16.38
C SER A 145 -16.61 4.61 15.20
N GLY A 146 -17.82 4.87 14.69
CA GLY A 146 -18.00 5.79 13.56
C GLY A 146 -17.56 7.22 13.88
N GLY A 147 -17.00 7.92 12.88
CA GLY A 147 -16.45 9.24 12.98
C GLY A 147 -16.78 10.13 11.76
N PRO A 148 -15.99 11.18 11.51
CA PRO A 148 -16.25 12.17 10.47
C PRO A 148 -16.07 11.64 9.05
N LEU A 149 -16.57 12.43 8.08
CA LEU A 149 -16.37 12.25 6.66
C LEU A 149 -15.62 13.45 6.09
N PHE A 150 -14.68 13.19 5.19
CA PHE A 150 -13.90 14.18 4.47
C PHE A 150 -14.10 14.06 2.96
N THR A 151 -14.16 15.20 2.29
CA THR A 151 -14.24 15.33 0.84
C THR A 151 -13.21 16.34 0.37
N GLN A 152 -12.87 16.33 -0.89
CA GLN A 152 -12.00 17.38 -1.43
C GLN A 152 -12.70 18.73 -1.54
N ASP A 153 -11.92 19.83 -1.63
CA ASP A 153 -12.45 21.21 -1.63
C ASP A 153 -13.26 21.58 -2.87
N ASN A 154 -12.85 21.08 -4.05
CA ASN A 154 -13.49 21.34 -5.33
C ASN A 154 -13.84 20.04 -6.03
N PRO A 155 -14.82 19.30 -5.53
CA PRO A 155 -15.15 18.00 -6.10
C PRO A 155 -15.67 18.15 -7.53
N GLU A 156 -15.13 17.33 -8.44
CA GLU A 156 -15.59 17.16 -9.81
C GLU A 156 -16.20 15.75 -10.00
N PRO A 157 -16.98 15.50 -11.04
CA PRO A 157 -17.55 14.17 -11.23
C PRO A 157 -16.48 13.14 -11.56
N VAL A 158 -16.50 12.01 -10.84
CA VAL A 158 -15.61 10.87 -11.06
C VAL A 158 -14.17 11.09 -10.62
N ASP A 159 -13.87 12.05 -9.74
CA ASP A 159 -12.52 12.25 -9.18
C ASP A 159 -12.06 11.05 -8.35
N GLN A 160 -13.01 10.32 -7.78
CA GLN A 160 -12.74 9.13 -6.96
C GLN A 160 -11.83 9.44 -5.75
N PHE A 161 -12.02 10.57 -5.09
CA PHE A 161 -11.30 10.90 -3.85
C PHE A 161 -11.50 9.80 -2.80
N GLY A 162 -10.38 9.27 -2.27
CA GLY A 162 -10.42 8.11 -1.38
C GLY A 162 -10.31 6.76 -2.08
N ALA A 163 -9.96 6.74 -3.38
CA ALA A 163 -9.69 5.47 -4.07
C ALA A 163 -8.45 4.76 -3.52
N VAL A 164 -7.49 5.51 -2.98
CA VAL A 164 -6.25 5.01 -2.37
C VAL A 164 -5.92 5.83 -1.15
N LEU A 165 -5.43 5.20 -0.09
CA LEU A 165 -5.10 5.83 1.19
C LEU A 165 -3.73 5.38 1.68
N ALA A 166 -2.99 6.29 2.35
CA ALA A 166 -1.81 5.96 3.12
C ALA A 166 -1.69 6.89 4.33
N ALA A 167 -1.31 6.36 5.48
CA ALA A 167 -1.14 7.13 6.72
C ALA A 167 0.33 7.25 7.10
N GLY A 168 0.72 8.41 7.64
CA GLY A 168 2.09 8.68 8.10
C GLY A 168 2.21 10.07 8.70
N ASP A 169 3.16 10.32 9.58
CA ASP A 169 3.47 11.66 10.10
C ASP A 169 4.34 12.42 9.07
N TYR A 170 3.69 12.99 8.04
CA TYR A 170 4.38 13.66 6.92
C TYR A 170 4.90 15.06 7.27
N ASN A 171 4.48 15.61 8.41
CA ASN A 171 4.91 16.92 8.86
C ASN A 171 5.80 16.88 10.11
N GLY A 172 6.01 15.72 10.73
CA GLY A 172 6.88 15.51 11.88
C GLY A 172 6.36 16.13 13.18
N ASP A 173 5.03 16.25 13.33
CA ASP A 173 4.42 16.87 14.52
C ASP A 173 3.95 15.85 15.58
N GLY A 174 4.06 14.56 15.28
CA GLY A 174 3.75 13.44 16.16
C GLY A 174 2.30 12.93 16.08
N PHE A 175 1.50 13.45 15.14
CA PHE A 175 0.19 12.92 14.78
C PHE A 175 0.29 12.27 13.41
N PHE A 176 -0.39 11.16 13.21
CA PHE A 176 -0.49 10.62 11.86
C PHE A 176 -1.34 11.53 10.97
N ASP A 177 -0.88 11.76 9.76
CA ASP A 177 -1.58 12.43 8.68
C ASP A 177 -2.16 11.38 7.71
N LEU A 178 -3.07 11.79 6.84
CA LEU A 178 -3.66 10.91 5.83
C LEU A 178 -3.44 11.47 4.43
N ALA A 179 -2.73 10.71 3.60
CA ALA A 179 -2.66 10.93 2.16
C ALA A 179 -3.83 10.23 1.47
N VAL A 180 -4.57 10.97 0.67
CA VAL A 180 -5.78 10.53 -0.04
C VAL A 180 -5.58 10.70 -1.53
N GLY A 181 -5.57 9.59 -2.27
CA GLY A 181 -5.49 9.57 -3.72
C GLY A 181 -6.84 9.84 -4.38
N ALA A 182 -6.81 10.64 -5.43
CA ALA A 182 -7.87 10.90 -6.38
C ALA A 182 -7.28 10.70 -7.79
N PRO A 183 -7.08 9.45 -8.25
CA PRO A 183 -6.31 9.17 -9.46
C PRO A 183 -6.97 9.67 -10.75
N THR A 184 -8.25 9.92 -10.73
CA THR A 184 -9.01 10.44 -11.88
C THR A 184 -9.34 11.94 -11.76
N GLU A 185 -8.69 12.65 -10.83
CA GLU A 185 -8.76 14.11 -10.71
C GLU A 185 -8.26 14.80 -11.99
N ASP A 186 -9.05 15.77 -12.47
CA ASP A 186 -8.68 16.64 -13.60
C ASP A 186 -7.74 17.76 -13.14
N VAL A 187 -6.52 17.83 -13.64
CA VAL A 187 -5.60 18.92 -13.33
C VAL A 187 -5.76 20.05 -14.37
N GLY A 188 -6.68 20.96 -14.07
CA GLY A 188 -7.02 22.08 -14.94
C GLY A 188 -7.76 21.64 -16.20
N ALA A 189 -7.11 21.43 -17.32
CA ALA A 189 -7.72 20.92 -18.56
C ALA A 189 -7.22 19.53 -18.94
N THR A 190 -6.44 18.92 -18.07
CA THR A 190 -5.82 17.61 -18.29
C THR A 190 -6.66 16.58 -17.54
N GLY A 191 -7.39 15.75 -18.28
CA GLY A 191 -8.29 14.76 -17.73
C GLY A 191 -7.54 13.57 -17.11
N ASP A 192 -8.02 13.09 -15.96
CA ASP A 192 -7.50 11.93 -15.26
C ASP A 192 -5.98 12.00 -14.98
N ALA A 193 -5.43 13.21 -14.76
CA ALA A 193 -4.02 13.37 -14.44
C ALA A 193 -3.70 12.90 -13.01
N GLY A 194 -4.70 12.97 -12.13
CA GLY A 194 -4.63 12.53 -10.76
C GLY A 194 -4.03 13.54 -9.77
N ALA A 195 -4.43 13.37 -8.52
CA ALA A 195 -3.98 14.19 -7.40
C ALA A 195 -3.89 13.38 -6.10
N VAL A 196 -3.10 13.89 -5.15
CA VAL A 196 -3.05 13.40 -3.77
C VAL A 196 -3.34 14.57 -2.85
N THR A 197 -4.26 14.41 -1.90
CA THR A 197 -4.52 15.37 -0.84
C THR A 197 -4.03 14.83 0.50
N VAL A 198 -3.23 15.60 1.21
CA VAL A 198 -2.77 15.27 2.57
C VAL A 198 -3.61 16.04 3.59
N LEU A 199 -4.34 15.32 4.42
CA LEU A 199 -5.06 15.84 5.58
C LEU A 199 -4.17 15.69 6.81
N PHE A 200 -3.92 16.78 7.53
CA PHE A 200 -3.06 16.74 8.70
C PHE A 200 -3.80 16.33 9.96
N GLY A 201 -3.13 15.48 10.77
CA GLY A 201 -3.58 15.07 12.09
C GLY A 201 -3.43 16.17 13.14
N GLY A 202 -3.94 15.91 14.33
CA GLY A 202 -3.82 16.82 15.46
C GLY A 202 -4.69 16.37 16.64
N PRO A 203 -4.67 17.07 17.80
CA PRO A 203 -5.37 16.64 19.02
C PRO A 203 -6.90 16.48 18.89
N GLY A 204 -7.47 16.70 17.76
CA GLY A 204 -8.90 16.53 17.44
C GLY A 204 -9.13 15.63 16.23
N GLY A 205 -8.13 14.86 15.85
CA GLY A 205 -8.09 14.06 14.64
C GLY A 205 -7.76 14.86 13.38
N LEU A 206 -8.03 14.27 12.23
CA LEU A 206 -7.75 14.87 10.92
C LEU A 206 -8.51 16.17 10.69
N THR A 207 -7.90 17.08 9.93
CA THR A 207 -8.49 18.38 9.57
C THR A 207 -8.26 18.72 8.10
N THR A 208 -9.24 19.40 7.48
CA THR A 208 -9.05 20.02 6.17
C THR A 208 -8.33 21.37 6.26
N ALA A 209 -8.16 21.93 7.46
CA ALA A 209 -7.49 23.21 7.64
C ALA A 209 -5.99 23.08 7.37
N GLY A 210 -5.52 23.69 6.28
CA GLY A 210 -4.10 23.65 5.90
C GLY A 210 -3.69 22.39 5.14
N HIS A 211 -4.64 21.58 4.68
CA HIS A 211 -4.36 20.42 3.83
C HIS A 211 -3.43 20.77 2.65
N GLN A 212 -2.74 19.79 2.11
CA GLN A 212 -1.84 19.96 0.98
C GLN A 212 -2.36 19.15 -0.21
N THR A 213 -2.54 19.81 -1.37
CA THR A 213 -2.87 19.11 -2.62
C THR A 213 -1.62 19.01 -3.49
N LEU A 214 -1.31 17.82 -3.95
CA LEU A 214 -0.12 17.44 -4.69
C LEU A 214 -0.52 16.93 -6.09
N VAL A 215 0.12 17.49 -7.12
CA VAL A 215 -0.08 17.09 -8.52
C VAL A 215 1.28 17.10 -9.24
N GLN A 216 1.48 16.27 -10.24
CA GLN A 216 2.70 16.31 -11.04
C GLN A 216 2.88 17.67 -11.73
N GLY A 217 4.11 18.15 -11.79
CA GLY A 217 4.43 19.48 -12.33
C GLY A 217 3.99 20.67 -11.47
N GLY A 218 3.22 20.43 -10.39
CA GLY A 218 2.79 21.42 -9.41
C GLY A 218 3.70 21.43 -8.18
N GLY A 219 3.88 22.60 -7.52
CA GLY A 219 4.62 22.67 -6.25
C GLY A 219 6.09 22.20 -6.30
N GLY A 220 6.63 21.93 -7.47
CA GLY A 220 7.98 21.36 -7.65
C GLY A 220 8.01 19.84 -7.76
N ILE A 221 6.88 19.16 -7.74
CA ILE A 221 6.80 17.70 -7.92
C ILE A 221 7.21 17.34 -9.34
N SER A 222 8.08 16.34 -9.46
CA SER A 222 8.64 15.87 -10.73
C SER A 222 7.58 15.21 -11.59
N GLY A 223 7.75 15.25 -12.91
CA GLY A 223 6.76 14.85 -13.90
C GLY A 223 6.01 16.07 -14.45
N ALA A 224 5.08 15.84 -15.33
CA ALA A 224 4.15 16.85 -15.86
C ALA A 224 2.78 16.20 -15.89
N ALA A 225 1.75 16.86 -15.38
CA ALA A 225 0.41 16.32 -15.45
C ALA A 225 -0.02 16.12 -16.91
N GLU A 226 -0.10 14.89 -17.34
CA GLU A 226 -0.59 14.44 -18.65
C GLU A 226 -1.93 13.71 -18.49
N GLY A 227 -2.65 13.49 -19.58
CA GLY A 227 -3.94 12.83 -19.51
C GLY A 227 -3.79 11.34 -19.19
N SER A 228 -4.53 10.87 -18.19
CA SER A 228 -4.52 9.49 -17.72
C SER A 228 -3.22 9.04 -17.06
N ASP A 229 -2.41 9.96 -16.50
CA ASP A 229 -1.24 9.59 -15.68
C ASP A 229 -1.64 8.85 -14.41
N LEU A 230 -2.84 9.14 -13.89
CA LEU A 230 -3.41 8.51 -12.68
C LEU A 230 -2.49 8.71 -11.45
N PHE A 231 -1.88 9.89 -11.30
CA PHE A 231 -1.04 10.18 -10.13
C PHE A 231 -1.84 10.01 -8.82
N GLY A 232 -1.34 9.19 -7.92
CA GLY A 232 -2.06 8.80 -6.70
C GLY A 232 -2.85 7.51 -6.81
N ALA A 233 -2.67 6.73 -7.89
CA ALA A 233 -3.28 5.41 -8.05
C ALA A 233 -2.68 4.34 -7.10
N ALA A 234 -1.50 4.59 -6.55
CA ALA A 234 -0.90 3.78 -5.50
C ALA A 234 -0.14 4.68 -4.53
N LEU A 235 -0.24 4.41 -3.24
CA LEU A 235 0.37 5.18 -2.15
C LEU A 235 1.03 4.24 -1.13
N ALA A 236 2.22 4.60 -0.64
CA ALA A 236 2.84 3.94 0.50
C ALA A 236 3.65 4.96 1.31
N SER A 237 3.56 4.86 2.65
CA SER A 237 4.38 5.67 3.56
C SER A 237 5.72 5.00 3.79
N ALA A 238 6.77 5.79 3.97
CA ALA A 238 8.15 5.33 4.16
C ALA A 238 8.88 6.18 5.19
N ILE A 239 9.92 5.64 5.78
CA ILE A 239 10.94 6.41 6.51
C ILE A 239 12.24 6.29 5.72
N MET A 240 12.47 7.25 4.82
CA MET A 240 13.71 7.31 4.06
C MET A 240 14.88 7.77 4.96
N ALA A 241 16.09 7.49 4.54
CA ALA A 241 17.24 7.80 5.36
C ALA A 241 17.40 9.30 5.64
N GLY A 242 17.52 9.67 6.92
CA GLY A 242 17.95 11.00 7.35
C GLY A 242 17.16 11.67 8.45
N ASP A 243 15.89 11.35 8.64
CA ASP A 243 15.08 11.86 9.75
C ASP A 243 13.95 10.87 10.10
N ASP A 244 13.13 11.23 11.09
CA ASP A 244 12.01 10.42 11.56
C ASP A 244 10.66 10.92 10.98
N VAL A 245 10.69 11.77 9.95
CA VAL A 245 9.49 12.28 9.28
C VAL A 245 9.11 11.32 8.15
N HIS A 246 7.83 10.97 8.06
CA HIS A 246 7.42 10.05 7.03
C HIS A 246 7.43 10.70 5.64
N ASP A 247 7.95 9.96 4.66
CA ASP A 247 7.91 10.24 3.24
C ASP A 247 6.70 9.56 2.60
N LEU A 248 6.33 9.97 1.40
CA LEU A 248 5.23 9.35 0.64
C LEU A 248 5.72 8.90 -0.73
N VAL A 249 5.47 7.64 -1.05
CA VAL A 249 5.66 7.05 -2.37
C VAL A 249 4.34 7.07 -3.13
N VAL A 250 4.33 7.64 -4.33
CA VAL A 250 3.13 7.87 -5.14
C VAL A 250 3.31 7.26 -6.52
N GLY A 251 2.47 6.32 -6.89
CA GLY A 251 2.40 5.73 -8.23
C GLY A 251 1.63 6.59 -9.21
N ALA A 252 2.09 6.62 -10.45
CA ALA A 252 1.46 7.20 -11.62
C ALA A 252 1.59 6.20 -12.80
N PRO A 253 0.78 5.13 -12.82
CA PRO A 253 0.97 4.01 -13.75
C PRO A 253 0.70 4.37 -15.22
N GLY A 254 -0.03 5.44 -15.48
CA GLY A 254 -0.28 5.95 -16.83
C GLY A 254 0.74 6.96 -17.36
N GLU A 255 1.77 7.30 -16.56
CA GLU A 255 2.82 8.25 -16.99
C GLU A 255 3.50 7.82 -18.28
N ASN A 256 3.59 8.76 -19.23
CA ASN A 256 4.26 8.52 -20.49
C ASN A 256 5.76 8.87 -20.40
N LEU A 257 6.65 7.94 -20.69
CA LEU A 257 8.08 8.19 -20.76
C LEU A 257 8.52 8.52 -22.18
N GLY A 258 8.28 9.75 -22.58
CA GLY A 258 8.57 10.25 -23.93
C GLY A 258 7.64 9.67 -24.99
N ALA A 259 8.05 8.63 -25.73
CA ALA A 259 7.21 7.96 -26.73
C ALA A 259 6.63 6.63 -26.25
N THR A 260 7.00 6.21 -25.04
CA THR A 260 6.52 4.97 -24.42
C THR A 260 5.27 5.32 -23.62
N VAL A 261 4.13 4.86 -24.11
CA VAL A 261 2.80 5.16 -23.54
C VAL A 261 2.54 4.26 -22.34
N ASP A 262 1.95 4.82 -21.28
CA ASP A 262 1.57 4.10 -20.05
C ASP A 262 2.70 3.22 -19.50
N ALA A 263 3.95 3.74 -19.61
CA ALA A 263 5.12 3.07 -19.05
C ALA A 263 5.13 3.11 -17.51
N GLY A 264 4.53 4.16 -16.98
CA GLY A 264 4.41 4.43 -15.56
C GLY A 264 5.65 5.06 -14.91
N ALA A 265 5.41 5.67 -13.76
CA ALA A 265 6.43 6.28 -12.91
C ALA A 265 6.03 6.25 -11.43
N VAL A 266 7.00 6.43 -10.55
CA VAL A 266 6.79 6.56 -9.11
C VAL A 266 7.46 7.84 -8.62
N ASN A 267 6.70 8.72 -7.97
CA ASN A 267 7.22 9.88 -7.26
C ASN A 267 7.48 9.51 -5.80
N VAL A 268 8.66 9.84 -5.29
CA VAL A 268 8.97 9.80 -3.86
C VAL A 268 8.97 11.22 -3.35
N LEU A 269 8.11 11.53 -2.40
CA LEU A 269 7.93 12.86 -1.84
C LEU A 269 8.49 12.86 -0.42
N ALA A 270 9.38 13.80 -0.14
CA ALA A 270 10.03 13.88 1.17
C ALA A 270 9.17 14.62 2.19
N GLY A 271 9.03 14.04 3.38
CA GLY A 271 8.38 14.67 4.52
C GLY A 271 9.20 15.84 5.06
N SER A 272 8.53 16.81 5.64
CA SER A 272 9.19 17.96 6.27
C SER A 272 8.25 18.68 7.24
N GLY A 273 8.77 19.49 8.16
CA GLY A 273 7.97 20.33 9.05
C GLY A 273 6.95 21.26 8.36
N ALA A 274 6.82 21.20 7.04
CA ALA A 274 5.83 21.93 6.25
C ALA A 274 4.94 20.99 5.43
N GLY A 275 4.99 19.68 5.70
CA GLY A 275 4.36 18.62 4.91
C GLY A 275 5.29 18.08 3.81
N LEU A 276 4.71 17.42 2.83
CA LEU A 276 5.43 16.76 1.75
C LEU A 276 6.01 17.74 0.73
N VAL A 277 7.23 17.48 0.31
CA VAL A 277 7.95 18.24 -0.72
C VAL A 277 8.50 17.29 -1.79
N ASN A 278 8.95 17.83 -2.93
CA ASN A 278 9.51 16.98 -3.98
C ASN A 278 10.77 16.24 -3.51
N GLY A 279 10.84 14.95 -3.87
CA GLY A 279 12.01 14.11 -3.69
C GLY A 279 12.51 13.55 -5.03
N SER A 280 12.33 12.27 -5.27
CA SER A 280 12.82 11.56 -6.47
C SER A 280 11.70 11.15 -7.40
N LEU A 281 12.00 11.06 -8.71
CA LEU A 281 11.17 10.36 -9.69
C LEU A 281 11.88 9.05 -10.08
N LEU A 282 11.20 7.93 -9.91
CA LEU A 282 11.67 6.61 -10.27
C LEU A 282 10.97 6.15 -11.56
N THR A 283 11.70 5.49 -12.42
CA THR A 283 11.20 4.84 -13.63
C THR A 283 11.91 3.50 -13.78
N GLN A 284 11.30 2.57 -14.48
CA GLN A 284 11.98 1.32 -14.84
C GLN A 284 13.22 1.57 -15.70
N GLY A 285 14.23 0.66 -15.56
CA GLY A 285 15.44 0.71 -16.38
C GLY A 285 15.22 0.39 -17.86
N ASN A 286 14.12 -0.29 -18.21
CA ASN A 286 13.74 -0.63 -19.60
C ASN A 286 12.22 -0.50 -19.77
N PRO A 287 11.68 0.73 -19.78
CA PRO A 287 10.24 0.94 -19.86
C PRO A 287 9.68 0.50 -21.22
N GLU A 288 8.60 -0.26 -21.21
CA GLU A 288 7.81 -0.67 -22.37
C GLU A 288 6.42 -0.02 -22.34
N THR A 289 5.69 -0.10 -23.43
CA THR A 289 4.32 0.42 -23.49
C THR A 289 3.39 -0.49 -22.69
N ASP A 290 2.49 0.11 -21.90
CA ASP A 290 1.52 -0.55 -21.05
C ASP A 290 2.13 -1.35 -19.87
N ASP A 291 3.37 -1.07 -19.45
CA ASP A 291 4.00 -1.68 -18.28
C ASP A 291 3.27 -1.32 -16.99
N ALA A 292 2.68 -0.13 -16.93
CA ALA A 292 1.99 0.42 -15.77
C ALA A 292 2.85 0.41 -14.49
N PHE A 293 4.15 0.75 -14.61
CA PHE A 293 5.06 0.80 -13.45
C PHE A 293 4.55 1.79 -12.39
N GLY A 294 4.46 1.33 -11.16
CA GLY A 294 3.85 2.09 -10.05
C GLY A 294 2.35 1.85 -9.88
N ALA A 295 1.77 0.82 -10.54
CA ALA A 295 0.40 0.40 -10.29
C ALA A 295 0.20 -0.10 -8.85
N ALA A 296 1.26 -0.63 -8.23
CA ALA A 296 1.32 -0.95 -6.81
C ALA A 296 2.67 -0.48 -6.26
N VAL A 297 2.71 0.00 -5.02
CA VAL A 297 3.92 0.40 -4.32
C VAL A 297 3.92 -0.12 -2.88
N ALA A 298 5.09 -0.51 -2.39
CA ALA A 298 5.32 -0.88 -1.00
C ALA A 298 6.68 -0.38 -0.55
N THR A 299 6.84 -0.17 0.74
CA THR A 299 8.07 0.31 1.36
C THR A 299 8.45 -0.57 2.54
N GLY A 300 9.72 -0.68 2.82
CA GLY A 300 10.25 -1.42 3.95
C GLY A 300 11.74 -1.65 3.82
N ASP A 301 12.39 -1.99 4.90
CA ASP A 301 13.83 -2.26 4.94
C ASP A 301 14.12 -3.72 4.52
N PHE A 302 14.16 -3.96 3.20
CA PHE A 302 14.36 -5.30 2.66
C PHE A 302 15.83 -5.76 2.67
N ASP A 303 16.79 -4.85 2.94
CA ASP A 303 18.22 -5.17 2.87
C ASP A 303 19.03 -4.86 4.16
N ASP A 304 18.37 -4.38 5.23
CA ASP A 304 18.98 -4.01 6.53
C ASP A 304 20.03 -2.88 6.36
N THR A 305 19.72 -1.92 5.48
CA THR A 305 20.51 -0.69 5.35
C THR A 305 19.74 0.52 5.88
N ASP A 306 20.41 1.64 6.10
CA ASP A 306 19.75 2.86 6.62
C ASP A 306 18.71 3.39 5.59
N GLY A 307 17.42 3.33 5.93
CA GLY A 307 16.29 3.86 5.17
C GLY A 307 15.48 2.79 4.41
N ASP A 308 14.17 3.03 4.32
CA ASP A 308 13.27 2.11 3.64
C ASP A 308 13.58 2.02 2.14
N ASP A 309 13.46 0.80 1.60
CA ASP A 309 13.47 0.50 0.18
C ASP A 309 12.10 0.75 -0.43
N VAL A 310 12.03 0.89 -1.75
CA VAL A 310 10.77 1.00 -2.50
C VAL A 310 10.63 -0.18 -3.44
N ALA A 311 9.55 -0.94 -3.29
CA ALA A 311 9.10 -1.93 -4.26
C ALA A 311 7.96 -1.33 -5.10
N ALA A 312 8.07 -1.39 -6.42
CA ALA A 312 7.08 -0.87 -7.36
C ALA A 312 6.72 -1.93 -8.40
N GLY A 313 5.43 -2.23 -8.49
CA GLY A 313 4.87 -3.19 -9.43
C GLY A 313 4.70 -2.61 -10.83
N ALA A 314 4.92 -3.45 -11.82
CA ALA A 314 4.65 -3.23 -13.24
C ALA A 314 3.91 -4.46 -13.78
N PRO A 315 2.60 -4.59 -13.49
CA PRO A 315 1.83 -5.80 -13.85
C PRO A 315 1.69 -5.99 -15.36
N GLY A 316 1.85 -4.94 -16.15
CA GLY A 316 1.83 -5.00 -17.60
C GLY A 316 3.13 -5.47 -18.25
N GLU A 317 4.25 -5.54 -17.52
CA GLU A 317 5.57 -5.91 -18.03
C GLU A 317 5.55 -7.21 -18.85
N THR A 318 6.17 -7.17 -20.02
CA THR A 318 6.32 -8.34 -20.90
C THR A 318 7.58 -9.14 -20.56
N VAL A 319 7.42 -10.26 -19.87
CA VAL A 319 8.54 -11.11 -19.45
C VAL A 319 8.72 -12.29 -20.40
N ASN A 320 9.90 -12.42 -21.02
CA ASN A 320 10.21 -13.52 -21.93
C ASN A 320 9.21 -13.70 -23.08
N GLY A 321 8.56 -12.62 -23.55
CA GLY A 321 7.55 -12.63 -24.60
C GLY A 321 6.15 -13.05 -24.11
N ARG A 322 5.93 -13.08 -22.81
CA ARG A 322 4.64 -13.25 -22.15
C ARG A 322 4.10 -11.87 -21.79
N GLN A 323 3.03 -11.45 -22.44
CA GLN A 323 2.40 -10.14 -22.19
C GLN A 323 1.76 -10.12 -20.80
N SER A 324 1.94 -9.01 -20.09
CA SER A 324 1.38 -8.80 -18.75
C SER A 324 1.69 -9.95 -17.78
N ALA A 325 2.87 -10.60 -17.94
CA ALA A 325 3.35 -11.55 -16.96
C ALA A 325 3.74 -10.84 -15.66
N GLY A 326 4.10 -9.57 -15.77
CA GLY A 326 4.38 -8.66 -14.67
C GLY A 326 5.76 -8.78 -14.05
N ALA A 327 6.17 -7.70 -13.44
CA ALA A 327 7.43 -7.57 -12.72
C ALA A 327 7.33 -6.60 -11.55
N VAL A 328 8.31 -6.65 -10.65
CA VAL A 328 8.48 -5.69 -9.55
C VAL A 328 9.90 -5.14 -9.60
N SER A 329 10.06 -3.82 -9.58
CA SER A 329 11.36 -3.19 -9.37
C SER A 329 11.52 -2.82 -7.91
N VAL A 330 12.65 -3.20 -7.30
CA VAL A 330 13.02 -2.81 -5.94
C VAL A 330 14.19 -1.84 -6.01
N PHE A 331 14.05 -0.69 -5.38
CA PHE A 331 15.06 0.36 -5.26
C PHE A 331 15.52 0.42 -3.81
N ASN A 332 16.82 0.18 -3.58
CA ASN A 332 17.37 0.17 -2.24
C ASN A 332 17.51 1.59 -1.68
N GLY A 333 17.05 1.76 -0.44
CA GLY A 333 17.22 2.97 0.35
C GLY A 333 18.66 3.16 0.80
N SER A 334 19.05 4.39 1.03
CA SER A 334 20.34 4.74 1.64
C SER A 334 20.33 6.20 2.09
N PRO A 335 21.28 6.63 2.95
CA PRO A 335 21.43 8.05 3.31
C PRO A 335 21.64 8.99 2.12
N GLY A 336 21.92 8.48 0.94
CA GLY A 336 22.06 9.24 -0.31
C GLY A 336 20.81 9.24 -1.19
N GLY A 337 19.72 8.64 -0.74
CA GLY A 337 18.48 8.41 -1.48
C GLY A 337 18.41 7.00 -2.10
N LEU A 338 17.41 6.77 -2.93
CA LEU A 338 17.15 5.49 -3.58
C LEU A 338 18.11 5.22 -4.73
N ALA A 339 18.57 3.98 -4.84
CA ALA A 339 19.51 3.53 -5.86
C ALA A 339 19.36 2.03 -6.17
N ASN A 340 20.13 1.52 -7.12
CA ASN A 340 20.30 0.09 -7.38
C ASN A 340 19.00 -0.65 -7.71
N GLU A 341 18.28 -0.19 -8.75
CA GLU A 341 17.11 -0.91 -9.25
C GLU A 341 17.41 -2.40 -9.46
N ARG A 342 16.52 -3.23 -8.93
CA ARG A 342 16.52 -4.67 -9.09
C ARG A 342 15.18 -5.14 -9.62
N LEU A 343 15.16 -5.68 -10.84
CA LEU A 343 13.95 -6.22 -11.44
C LEU A 343 13.73 -7.68 -10.99
N LEU A 344 12.54 -7.95 -10.45
CA LEU A 344 12.08 -9.24 -9.96
C LEU A 344 10.91 -9.71 -10.82
N PHE A 345 10.94 -10.98 -11.25
CA PHE A 345 9.81 -11.64 -11.91
C PHE A 345 9.91 -13.16 -11.72
N GLN A 346 8.82 -13.87 -11.89
CA GLN A 346 8.77 -15.31 -11.70
C GLN A 346 9.83 -16.04 -12.55
N GLY A 347 10.41 -17.09 -11.98
CA GLY A 347 11.46 -17.88 -12.63
C GLY A 347 12.88 -17.27 -12.60
N THR A 348 13.07 -16.07 -12.02
CA THR A 348 14.40 -15.47 -11.82
C THR A 348 14.85 -15.53 -10.37
N ALA A 349 16.17 -15.48 -10.13
CA ALA A 349 16.80 -15.37 -8.80
C ALA A 349 16.21 -16.32 -7.74
N SER A 350 15.74 -17.50 -8.16
CA SER A 350 15.04 -18.48 -7.33
C SER A 350 13.63 -18.07 -6.90
N ILE A 351 13.00 -17.10 -7.58
CA ILE A 351 11.60 -16.76 -7.39
C ILE A 351 10.75 -17.90 -7.99
N PRO A 352 9.87 -18.54 -7.19
CA PRO A 352 9.03 -19.63 -7.67
C PRO A 352 8.03 -19.16 -8.74
N GLY A 353 7.51 -20.10 -9.53
CA GLY A 353 6.60 -19.85 -10.64
C GLY A 353 7.33 -19.80 -11.98
N SER A 354 6.58 -19.58 -13.03
CA SER A 354 7.04 -19.38 -14.40
C SER A 354 6.21 -18.28 -15.02
N PRO A 355 6.79 -17.25 -15.64
CA PRO A 355 5.99 -16.18 -16.18
C PRO A 355 5.06 -16.70 -17.28
N GLU A 356 3.77 -16.47 -17.12
CA GLU A 356 2.72 -16.78 -18.07
C GLU A 356 2.06 -15.49 -18.56
N THR A 357 1.19 -15.58 -19.55
CA THR A 357 0.51 -14.38 -20.05
C THR A 357 -0.62 -14.03 -19.10
N GLU A 358 -0.69 -12.74 -18.68
CA GLU A 358 -1.71 -12.22 -17.77
C GLU A 358 -1.61 -12.73 -16.32
N ASP A 359 -0.42 -13.19 -15.86
CA ASP A 359 -0.19 -13.51 -14.44
C ASP A 359 -0.29 -12.27 -13.55
N LEU A 360 0.03 -11.09 -14.10
CA LEU A 360 -0.02 -9.80 -13.41
C LEU A 360 0.86 -9.76 -12.15
N PHE A 361 2.02 -10.43 -12.18
CA PHE A 361 2.96 -10.40 -11.05
C PHE A 361 3.33 -8.95 -10.69
N GLY A 362 3.08 -8.57 -9.44
CA GLY A 362 3.26 -7.19 -8.97
C GLY A 362 2.02 -6.31 -9.10
N GLU A 363 0.81 -6.86 -9.37
CA GLU A 363 -0.46 -6.13 -9.26
C GLU A 363 -0.71 -5.69 -7.80
N ALA A 364 -0.25 -6.46 -6.83
CA ALA A 364 -0.20 -6.10 -5.43
C ALA A 364 1.17 -6.44 -4.83
N VAL A 365 1.66 -5.59 -3.95
CA VAL A 365 2.92 -5.77 -3.20
C VAL A 365 2.73 -5.32 -1.75
N ALA A 366 3.33 -6.01 -0.80
CA ALA A 366 3.29 -5.64 0.61
C ALA A 366 4.56 -6.07 1.35
N PRO A 367 5.03 -5.29 2.34
CA PRO A 367 6.08 -5.70 3.25
C PRO A 367 5.52 -6.70 4.27
N THR A 368 6.38 -7.57 4.79
CA THR A 368 6.14 -8.41 5.96
C THR A 368 7.48 -8.81 6.57
N ASP A 369 7.50 -9.36 7.76
CA ASP A 369 8.68 -10.05 8.33
C ASP A 369 8.24 -11.38 8.94
N SER A 370 7.87 -12.31 8.07
CA SER A 370 7.37 -13.64 8.45
C SER A 370 8.46 -14.54 9.06
N ASN A 371 9.73 -14.17 8.88
CA ASN A 371 10.87 -14.96 9.34
C ASN A 371 11.55 -14.41 10.60
N GLY A 372 11.33 -13.15 10.98
CA GLY A 372 11.86 -12.50 12.17
C GLY A 372 13.39 -12.33 12.19
N ILE A 373 14.02 -12.13 11.03
CA ILE A 373 15.50 -12.05 10.94
C ILE A 373 16.04 -10.64 10.67
N GLY A 374 15.19 -9.61 10.73
CA GLY A 374 15.59 -8.22 10.71
C GLY A 374 15.53 -7.55 9.34
N GLN A 375 15.70 -8.25 8.22
CA GLN A 375 15.35 -7.74 6.89
C GLN A 375 13.88 -8.07 6.63
N TRP A 376 13.12 -7.08 6.20
CA TRP A 376 11.72 -7.31 5.87
C TRP A 376 11.59 -8.17 4.60
N ASP A 377 10.61 -9.05 4.62
CA ASP A 377 10.21 -9.87 3.48
C ASP A 377 9.30 -9.06 2.54
N LEU A 378 9.19 -9.48 1.28
CA LEU A 378 8.30 -8.87 0.30
C LEU A 378 7.29 -9.90 -0.22
N ALA A 379 6.01 -9.65 0.03
CA ALA A 379 4.92 -10.39 -0.59
C ALA A 379 4.57 -9.75 -1.94
N ILE A 380 4.48 -10.57 -2.99
CA ILE A 380 4.14 -10.13 -4.35
C ILE A 380 3.00 -11.00 -4.87
N GLY A 381 1.89 -10.37 -5.22
CA GLY A 381 0.73 -11.02 -5.80
C GLY A 381 0.90 -11.25 -7.31
N ALA A 382 0.39 -12.37 -7.76
CA ALA A 382 0.18 -12.72 -9.16
C ALA A 382 -1.26 -13.26 -9.31
N PRO A 383 -2.28 -12.38 -9.28
CA PRO A 383 -3.67 -12.81 -9.21
C PRO A 383 -4.18 -13.46 -10.48
N GLY A 384 -3.43 -13.36 -11.58
CA GLY A 384 -3.70 -14.05 -12.83
C GLY A 384 -3.03 -15.42 -12.97
N GLU A 385 -2.20 -15.84 -11.99
CA GLU A 385 -1.51 -17.15 -12.04
C GLU A 385 -2.49 -18.32 -12.16
N ASP A 386 -2.20 -19.23 -13.08
CA ASP A 386 -2.95 -20.48 -13.26
C ASP A 386 -2.46 -21.55 -12.27
N VAL A 387 -3.31 -22.07 -11.39
CA VAL A 387 -2.96 -23.11 -10.43
C VAL A 387 -3.47 -24.48 -10.88
N GLY A 388 -2.64 -25.20 -11.59
CA GLY A 388 -3.01 -26.49 -12.16
C GLY A 388 -4.06 -26.41 -13.27
N PRO A 389 -5.33 -26.86 -13.07
CA PRO A 389 -6.40 -26.67 -14.06
C PRO A 389 -7.16 -25.35 -13.89
N ASP A 390 -7.00 -24.66 -12.76
CA ASP A 390 -7.83 -23.51 -12.37
C ASP A 390 -7.19 -22.22 -12.89
N GLN A 391 -7.91 -21.50 -13.75
CA GLN A 391 -7.42 -20.31 -14.44
C GLN A 391 -7.59 -19.06 -13.57
N ASN A 392 -6.55 -18.21 -13.53
CA ASN A 392 -6.55 -16.99 -12.72
C ASN A 392 -6.95 -17.27 -11.25
N ALA A 393 -6.54 -18.43 -10.73
CA ALA A 393 -6.77 -18.76 -9.32
C ALA A 393 -5.91 -17.88 -8.40
N GLY A 394 -4.77 -17.44 -8.92
CA GLY A 394 -3.86 -16.53 -8.27
C GLY A 394 -2.86 -17.20 -7.32
N ALA A 395 -1.77 -16.49 -7.09
CA ALA A 395 -0.69 -16.94 -6.22
C ALA A 395 0.02 -15.76 -5.56
N VAL A 396 0.73 -16.03 -4.48
CA VAL A 396 1.62 -15.07 -3.82
C VAL A 396 3.05 -15.61 -3.80
N ASN A 397 3.99 -14.80 -4.26
CA ASN A 397 5.41 -15.03 -4.05
C ASN A 397 5.86 -14.29 -2.80
N LEU A 398 6.21 -15.02 -1.74
CA LEU A 398 6.78 -14.46 -0.52
C LEU A 398 8.30 -14.55 -0.61
N LEU A 399 8.97 -13.42 -0.77
CA LEU A 399 10.42 -13.32 -0.95
C LEU A 399 11.08 -12.91 0.36
N ALA A 400 12.09 -13.65 0.78
CA ALA A 400 12.84 -13.32 1.99
C ALA A 400 13.75 -12.12 1.76
N GLY A 401 13.76 -11.19 2.71
CA GLY A 401 14.71 -10.10 2.78
C GLY A 401 16.15 -10.62 2.93
N SER A 402 17.11 -9.86 2.44
CA SER A 402 18.53 -10.20 2.55
C SER A 402 19.39 -8.95 2.36
N ALA A 403 20.63 -8.96 2.82
CA ALA A 403 21.59 -7.85 2.64
C ALA A 403 21.80 -7.39 1.17
N THR A 404 21.08 -7.92 0.22
CA THR A 404 21.05 -7.51 -1.18
C THR A 404 19.64 -7.28 -1.69
N GLY A 405 18.69 -7.13 -0.79
CA GLY A 405 17.25 -7.00 -1.06
C GLY A 405 16.52 -8.34 -1.19
N PRO A 406 15.21 -8.33 -1.48
CA PRO A 406 14.35 -9.51 -1.49
C PRO A 406 14.82 -10.58 -2.49
N SER A 407 14.84 -11.84 -2.08
CA SER A 407 15.31 -12.92 -2.95
C SER A 407 14.83 -14.30 -2.53
N GLY A 408 14.86 -15.25 -3.46
CA GLY A 408 14.39 -16.61 -3.16
C GLY A 408 12.92 -16.63 -2.87
N GLY A 409 12.53 -17.40 -1.86
CA GLY A 409 11.17 -17.36 -1.32
C GLY A 409 10.34 -18.60 -1.59
N SER A 410 9.06 -18.50 -1.24
CA SER A 410 8.07 -19.57 -1.37
C SER A 410 6.88 -19.09 -2.21
N LEU A 411 6.24 -20.03 -2.89
CA LEU A 411 4.95 -19.82 -3.54
C LEU A 411 3.87 -20.18 -2.52
N VAL A 412 3.03 -19.21 -2.18
CA VAL A 412 1.88 -19.37 -1.30
C VAL A 412 0.64 -19.46 -2.17
N LEU A 413 -0.16 -20.48 -1.95
CA LEU A 413 -1.38 -20.76 -2.70
C LEU A 413 -2.55 -20.85 -1.74
N GLN A 414 -3.72 -20.53 -2.22
CA GLN A 414 -4.97 -20.80 -1.52
C GLN A 414 -5.15 -22.30 -1.28
N THR A 415 -5.83 -22.68 -0.20
CA THR A 415 -6.00 -24.09 0.17
C THR A 415 -6.89 -24.86 -0.81
N ASN A 416 -7.83 -24.19 -1.47
CA ASN A 416 -8.76 -24.76 -2.44
C ASN A 416 -8.94 -23.77 -3.60
N PRO A 417 -7.95 -23.67 -4.50
CA PRO A 417 -8.02 -22.72 -5.61
C PRO A 417 -9.16 -23.08 -6.55
N GLU A 418 -9.87 -22.07 -7.04
CA GLU A 418 -10.93 -22.17 -8.06
C GLU A 418 -10.64 -21.18 -9.20
N ASP A 419 -11.33 -21.32 -10.32
CA ASP A 419 -11.21 -20.39 -11.45
C ASP A 419 -11.61 -18.96 -11.01
N LEU A 420 -10.76 -17.98 -11.30
CA LEU A 420 -10.98 -16.55 -11.06
C LEU A 420 -10.98 -16.11 -9.57
N ASP A 421 -10.46 -16.89 -8.66
CA ASP A 421 -10.33 -16.49 -7.24
C ASP A 421 -9.47 -15.24 -7.07
N ARG A 422 -8.47 -15.05 -7.96
CA ARG A 422 -7.54 -13.92 -7.92
C ARG A 422 -6.83 -13.77 -6.57
N PHE A 423 -6.45 -14.88 -5.97
CA PHE A 423 -5.70 -14.89 -4.72
C PHE A 423 -4.39 -14.10 -4.85
N GLY A 424 -4.16 -13.17 -3.93
CA GLY A 424 -3.02 -12.25 -3.99
C GLY A 424 -3.34 -10.93 -4.69
N ALA A 425 -4.61 -10.62 -4.97
CA ALA A 425 -5.01 -9.32 -5.50
C ALA A 425 -4.92 -8.20 -4.46
N ALA A 426 -4.93 -8.53 -3.15
CA ALA A 426 -4.76 -7.57 -2.07
C ALA A 426 -4.03 -8.21 -0.89
N PHE A 427 -3.34 -7.38 -0.11
CA PHE A 427 -2.67 -7.75 1.13
C PHE A 427 -3.06 -6.79 2.25
N ALA A 428 -3.12 -7.29 3.50
CA ALA A 428 -2.94 -6.42 4.63
C ALA A 428 -1.45 -6.10 4.72
N GLY A 429 -1.13 -4.82 4.73
CA GLY A 429 0.24 -4.38 4.81
C GLY A 429 0.36 -2.97 4.23
N GLY A 430 0.67 -2.05 5.07
CA GLY A 430 1.04 -0.69 4.76
C GLY A 430 2.27 -0.36 5.58
N PHE A 431 2.20 0.68 6.37
CA PHE A 431 3.24 1.04 7.35
C PHE A 431 3.26 0.07 8.55
N PHE A 432 2.13 -0.57 8.90
CA PHE A 432 2.02 -1.51 10.00
C PHE A 432 2.11 -2.95 9.50
N LEU A 433 2.97 -3.75 10.13
CA LEU A 433 3.01 -5.20 9.96
C LEU A 433 2.06 -5.84 10.99
N HIS A 434 1.54 -7.03 10.72
CA HIS A 434 0.46 -7.63 11.50
C HIS A 434 0.89 -8.91 12.22
N ASP A 435 0.87 -8.91 13.54
CA ASP A 435 1.05 -10.08 14.41
C ASP A 435 -0.27 -10.36 15.15
N PHE A 436 -1.19 -11.06 14.49
CA PHE A 436 -2.56 -11.24 14.97
C PHE A 436 -2.66 -12.12 16.24
N ASP A 437 -1.64 -12.92 16.54
CA ASP A 437 -1.60 -13.80 17.72
C ASP A 437 -0.54 -13.39 18.76
N ASN A 438 0.19 -12.31 18.49
CA ASN A 438 1.26 -11.74 19.31
C ASN A 438 2.35 -12.78 19.65
N ASN A 439 2.75 -13.56 18.63
CA ASN A 439 3.81 -14.58 18.75
C ASN A 439 5.20 -14.02 18.43
N GLY A 440 5.30 -12.77 17.94
CA GLY A 440 6.53 -12.07 17.57
C GLY A 440 6.95 -12.28 16.14
N PHE A 441 6.10 -12.83 15.27
CA PHE A 441 6.30 -12.98 13.83
C PHE A 441 5.09 -12.40 13.11
N PHE A 442 5.33 -11.67 12.01
CA PHE A 442 4.26 -11.00 11.30
C PHE A 442 3.53 -11.93 10.35
N ASP A 443 2.24 -12.01 10.52
CA ASP A 443 1.31 -12.80 9.74
C ASP A 443 1.00 -12.13 8.40
N LEU A 444 0.48 -12.90 7.45
CA LEU A 444 0.10 -12.39 6.13
C LEU A 444 -1.38 -12.63 5.88
N ALA A 445 -2.17 -11.57 5.76
CA ALA A 445 -3.55 -11.64 5.28
C ALA A 445 -3.58 -11.36 3.77
N VAL A 446 -4.24 -12.24 3.03
CA VAL A 446 -4.29 -12.24 1.55
C VAL A 446 -5.73 -12.26 1.08
N GLY A 447 -6.09 -11.29 0.25
CA GLY A 447 -7.39 -11.22 -0.41
C GLY A 447 -7.48 -12.13 -1.63
N ALA A 448 -8.65 -12.72 -1.79
CA ALA A 448 -9.11 -13.45 -2.97
C ALA A 448 -10.51 -12.92 -3.33
N PRO A 449 -10.61 -11.71 -3.93
CA PRO A 449 -11.90 -11.07 -4.17
C PRO A 449 -12.79 -11.85 -5.15
N GLY A 450 -12.20 -12.75 -5.93
CA GLY A 450 -12.91 -13.62 -6.85
C GLY A 450 -13.47 -14.91 -6.26
N GLU A 451 -13.14 -15.25 -5.01
CA GLU A 451 -13.55 -16.51 -4.35
C GLU A 451 -15.05 -16.75 -4.42
N THR A 452 -15.42 -18.01 -4.71
CA THR A 452 -16.81 -18.43 -4.75
C THR A 452 -17.27 -18.99 -3.41
N VAL A 453 -18.14 -18.29 -2.69
CA VAL A 453 -18.67 -18.72 -1.40
C VAL A 453 -19.98 -19.50 -1.59
N GLY A 454 -19.91 -20.82 -1.57
CA GLY A 454 -21.05 -21.72 -1.78
C GLY A 454 -21.57 -21.66 -3.23
N THR A 455 -22.56 -20.83 -3.56
CA THR A 455 -23.07 -20.60 -4.92
C THR A 455 -22.98 -19.14 -5.34
N ARG A 456 -22.29 -18.32 -4.55
CA ARG A 456 -22.11 -16.90 -4.78
C ARG A 456 -20.77 -16.68 -5.46
N LEU A 457 -20.78 -16.31 -6.72
CA LEU A 457 -19.60 -16.05 -7.52
C LEU A 457 -19.00 -14.69 -7.13
N LEU A 458 -17.68 -14.61 -7.03
CA LEU A 458 -16.97 -13.37 -6.72
C LEU A 458 -17.47 -12.74 -5.39
N ALA A 459 -17.82 -13.56 -4.42
CA ALA A 459 -18.22 -13.09 -3.10
C ALA A 459 -17.01 -12.68 -2.24
N GLY A 460 -15.85 -13.22 -2.59
CA GLY A 460 -14.57 -12.91 -1.99
C GLY A 460 -14.29 -13.62 -0.65
N ALA A 461 -12.98 -13.71 -0.38
CA ALA A 461 -12.46 -14.28 0.86
C ALA A 461 -11.14 -13.63 1.27
N VAL A 462 -10.81 -13.73 2.55
CA VAL A 462 -9.49 -13.39 3.09
C VAL A 462 -8.90 -14.64 3.72
N SER A 463 -7.71 -15.02 3.27
CA SER A 463 -6.93 -16.10 3.87
C SER A 463 -5.82 -15.51 4.73
N VAL A 464 -5.73 -15.93 5.99
CA VAL A 464 -4.63 -15.56 6.88
C VAL A 464 -3.60 -16.69 6.91
N PHE A 465 -2.34 -16.31 6.83
CA PHE A 465 -1.21 -17.21 6.94
C PHE A 465 -0.41 -16.84 8.17
N GLU A 466 -0.41 -17.73 9.15
CA GLU A 466 0.28 -17.52 10.42
C GLU A 466 1.77 -17.76 10.27
N ALA A 467 2.57 -16.78 10.66
CA ALA A 467 4.02 -16.87 10.69
C ALA A 467 4.50 -17.52 11.99
N SER A 468 5.56 -18.30 11.92
CA SER A 468 6.13 -18.99 13.10
C SER A 468 7.65 -18.87 13.18
N GLY A 469 8.23 -18.00 12.35
CA GLY A 469 9.67 -17.79 12.25
C GLY A 469 10.43 -18.95 11.61
N GLY A 470 11.60 -18.65 11.13
CA GLY A 470 12.52 -19.64 10.59
C GLY A 470 13.06 -19.28 9.20
N PRO A 471 14.13 -19.98 8.73
CA PRO A 471 14.76 -19.63 7.46
C PRO A 471 13.78 -19.72 6.30
N GLY A 472 13.57 -18.61 5.60
CA GLY A 472 12.79 -18.54 4.36
C GLY A 472 11.33 -18.14 4.52
N GLY A 473 10.92 -17.55 5.66
CA GLY A 473 9.58 -17.01 5.85
C GLY A 473 8.51 -18.09 5.69
N VAL A 474 8.42 -19.03 6.62
CA VAL A 474 7.43 -20.10 6.55
C VAL A 474 6.13 -19.60 7.15
N VAL A 475 5.13 -19.42 6.32
CA VAL A 475 3.77 -19.15 6.75
C VAL A 475 2.93 -20.43 6.64
N ALA A 476 2.14 -20.72 7.65
CA ALA A 476 1.22 -21.84 7.65
C ALA A 476 -0.20 -21.36 7.32
N PRO A 477 -1.01 -22.10 6.54
CA PRO A 477 -2.40 -21.74 6.31
C PRO A 477 -3.16 -21.66 7.63
N GLY A 478 -3.71 -20.49 7.93
CA GLY A 478 -4.58 -20.20 9.05
C GLY A 478 -6.06 -20.16 8.62
N PRO A 479 -6.88 -19.36 9.29
CA PRO A 479 -8.30 -19.24 8.97
C PRO A 479 -8.57 -18.57 7.63
N VAL A 480 -9.70 -18.95 7.03
CA VAL A 480 -10.27 -18.25 5.86
C VAL A 480 -11.56 -17.56 6.31
N PHE A 481 -11.66 -16.28 6.02
CA PHE A 481 -12.80 -15.43 6.36
C PHE A 481 -13.62 -15.13 5.12
N THR A 482 -14.94 -15.19 5.27
CA THR A 482 -15.93 -14.80 4.24
C THR A 482 -17.08 -14.08 4.91
N GLN A 483 -17.76 -13.19 4.21
CA GLN A 483 -18.94 -12.54 4.77
C GLN A 483 -20.03 -13.55 5.13
N GLY A 484 -20.73 -13.30 6.24
CA GLY A 484 -21.75 -14.23 6.79
C GLY A 484 -21.21 -15.55 7.29
N GLY A 485 -19.90 -15.80 7.19
CA GLY A 485 -19.21 -16.97 7.74
C GLY A 485 -18.74 -16.71 9.17
N GLY A 486 -18.79 -17.74 10.05
CA GLY A 486 -18.17 -17.69 11.37
C GLY A 486 -18.73 -16.65 12.36
N GLY A 487 -19.63 -15.76 11.96
CA GLY A 487 -20.16 -14.67 12.78
C GLY A 487 -19.76 -13.27 12.29
N LEU A 488 -19.10 -13.17 11.12
CA LEU A 488 -18.86 -11.90 10.47
C LEU A 488 -20.18 -11.28 9.99
N GLY A 489 -20.25 -9.96 10.04
CA GLY A 489 -21.37 -9.19 9.52
C GLY A 489 -21.43 -9.24 7.99
N GLY A 490 -22.58 -8.89 7.44
CA GLY A 490 -22.86 -8.99 6.01
C GLY A 490 -23.44 -10.34 5.62
N THR A 491 -23.67 -10.52 4.36
CA THR A 491 -24.15 -11.77 3.77
C THR A 491 -23.41 -11.96 2.46
N ALA A 492 -22.66 -13.02 2.30
CA ALA A 492 -21.99 -13.28 1.05
C ALA A 492 -22.98 -13.25 -0.12
N GLU A 493 -22.82 -12.32 -1.01
CA GLU A 493 -23.63 -12.11 -2.20
C GLU A 493 -22.75 -12.27 -3.46
N THR A 494 -23.33 -12.22 -4.62
CA THR A 494 -22.53 -12.31 -5.85
C THR A 494 -21.95 -10.95 -6.16
N LEU A 495 -20.63 -10.88 -6.36
CA LEU A 495 -19.85 -9.67 -6.65
C LEU A 495 -19.55 -8.78 -5.42
N ASP A 496 -19.60 -9.29 -4.18
CA ASP A 496 -19.25 -8.47 -2.99
C ASP A 496 -17.76 -8.13 -2.93
N GLU A 497 -16.92 -8.97 -3.53
CA GLU A 497 -15.46 -8.82 -3.56
C GLU A 497 -14.84 -8.62 -2.16
N PHE A 498 -15.35 -9.32 -1.13
CA PHE A 498 -14.81 -9.29 0.22
C PHE A 498 -13.31 -9.61 0.22
N GLY A 499 -12.50 -8.76 0.84
CA GLY A 499 -11.05 -8.87 0.77
C GLY A 499 -10.44 -8.12 -0.42
N PHE A 500 -11.18 -7.19 -1.04
CA PHE A 500 -10.67 -6.28 -2.06
C PHE A 500 -9.62 -5.30 -1.50
N ALA A 501 -9.85 -4.78 -0.29
CA ALA A 501 -8.92 -3.95 0.46
C ALA A 501 -8.72 -4.51 1.86
N LEU A 502 -7.49 -4.49 2.35
CA LEU A 502 -7.06 -5.03 3.63
C LEU A 502 -6.10 -4.05 4.31
N GLU A 503 -6.23 -3.90 5.64
CA GLU A 503 -5.27 -3.15 6.47
C GLU A 503 -5.37 -3.54 7.97
#